data_df1c006e9a7d67cf2ed2a05a46f1ad8b
#
_entry.id   df1c006e9a7d67cf2ed2a05a46f1ad8b
#
_cell.length_a   1.000
_cell.length_b   1.000
_cell.length_c   1.000
_cell.angle_alpha   90.00
_cell.angle_beta   90.00
_cell.angle_gamma   90.00
#
_symmetry.space_group_name_H-M   'P 1'
#
loop_
_entity.id
_entity.type
_entity.pdbx_description
1 polymer ?
#
loop_
_entity_poly.entity_id
_entity_poly.type
_entity_poly.pdbx_seq_one_letter_code
_entity_poly.pdbx_strand_id
1 'polypeptide(L)'
;MAKRYTRQEFLDRLWGEIIGGRPLVMTGAGNGIAAKFIERGGVDILGVYNTGYFRMQGYGSLAGMLPILDANQLIYDVGKREVLPQVKEVPVIAGVNGVDPLRDMRLFLEDLKHIGYSGVHNFPTVAWFDGEFRKTLEGTGLGYEHELNMINLARGLDLLTIGYAFNMEDARRLFAEAPPDIYIFHAGITRGGTTGYGEGRSIEQMAARSQEHYDFARSQKPDVILLSHGAALSDAETAQYMVTHSDCHGVQLGSAIERMAVEVPLQERAAAFKAIEFPAGAKRW
;
A
#
# COMPACT_ATOMS: atom_id res chain seq x y z
N MET A 1 2.07 21.05 5.00
CA MET A 1 2.08 20.37 3.69
C MET A 1 3.23 19.40 3.69
N ALA A 2 3.02 18.21 3.16
CA ALA A 2 4.05 17.20 3.00
C ALA A 2 5.28 17.74 2.24
N LYS A 3 6.47 17.30 2.66
CA LYS A 3 7.69 17.54 1.90
C LYS A 3 7.62 16.77 0.58
N ARG A 4 8.03 17.41 -0.49
CA ARG A 4 8.13 16.79 -1.81
C ARG A 4 9.54 16.25 -1.98
N TYR A 5 9.65 15.04 -2.48
CA TYR A 5 10.91 14.39 -2.77
C TYR A 5 11.04 14.19 -4.28
N THR A 6 12.20 14.46 -4.83
CA THR A 6 12.57 13.90 -6.14
C THR A 6 12.70 12.37 -6.01
N ARG A 7 12.64 11.66 -7.12
CA ARG A 7 12.83 10.20 -7.11
C ARG A 7 14.16 9.80 -6.46
N GLN A 8 15.23 10.53 -6.75
CA GLN A 8 16.56 10.24 -6.19
C GLN A 8 16.63 10.52 -4.69
N GLU A 9 16.16 11.66 -4.20
CA GLU A 9 16.11 11.96 -2.76
C GLU A 9 15.30 10.93 -1.98
N PHE A 10 14.22 10.42 -2.59
CA PHE A 10 13.41 9.38 -1.97
C PHE A 10 14.19 8.05 -1.89
N LEU A 11 14.83 7.63 -2.98
CA LEU A 11 15.67 6.42 -2.99
C LEU A 11 16.85 6.54 -2.00
N ASP A 12 17.54 7.66 -1.96
CA ASP A 12 18.66 7.90 -1.03
C ASP A 12 18.21 7.77 0.43
N ARG A 13 17.03 8.28 0.76
CA ARG A 13 16.44 8.13 2.08
C ARG A 13 16.20 6.65 2.43
N LEU A 14 15.58 5.88 1.53
CA LEU A 14 15.29 4.47 1.78
C LEU A 14 16.57 3.63 1.88
N TRP A 15 17.52 3.85 1.00
CA TRP A 15 18.82 3.19 1.07
C TRP A 15 19.59 3.56 2.34
N GLY A 16 19.44 4.78 2.83
CA GLY A 16 20.01 5.20 4.11
C GLY A 16 19.49 4.37 5.29
N GLU A 17 18.20 4.05 5.33
CA GLU A 17 17.60 3.16 6.34
C GLU A 17 18.13 1.71 6.19
N ILE A 18 18.10 1.17 4.98
CA ILE A 18 18.56 -0.20 4.67
C ILE A 18 20.05 -0.37 5.05
N ILE A 19 20.92 0.53 4.62
CA ILE A 19 22.36 0.49 4.93
C ILE A 19 22.60 0.70 6.42
N GLY A 20 21.74 1.47 7.09
CA GLY A 20 21.74 1.64 8.54
C GLY A 20 21.21 0.43 9.32
N GLY A 21 20.88 -0.66 8.66
CA GLY A 21 20.38 -1.91 9.26
C GLY A 21 18.94 -1.83 9.79
N ARG A 22 18.15 -0.88 9.30
CA ARG A 22 16.75 -0.72 9.67
C ARG A 22 15.83 -1.18 8.53
N PRO A 23 14.95 -2.18 8.76
CA PRO A 23 13.97 -2.59 7.79
C PRO A 23 12.98 -1.46 7.48
N LEU A 24 12.61 -1.34 6.23
CA LEU A 24 11.63 -0.35 5.78
C LEU A 24 10.23 -0.73 6.20
N VAL A 25 9.45 0.27 6.62
CA VAL A 25 8.02 0.12 6.91
C VAL A 25 7.22 1.05 5.99
N MET A 26 6.42 0.45 5.13
CA MET A 26 5.43 1.15 4.32
C MET A 26 4.02 0.84 4.81
N THR A 27 3.15 1.82 4.86
CA THR A 27 1.73 1.60 5.15
C THR A 27 0.83 2.57 4.41
N GLY A 28 -0.48 2.29 4.42
CA GLY A 28 -1.48 3.19 3.90
C GLY A 28 -1.99 4.19 4.94
N ALA A 29 -2.66 5.24 4.45
CA ALA A 29 -3.50 6.11 5.25
C ALA A 29 -4.76 6.49 4.47
N GLY A 30 -5.91 6.04 4.94
CA GLY A 30 -7.20 6.33 4.32
C GLY A 30 -7.85 7.65 4.79
N ASN A 31 -7.23 8.37 5.71
CA ASN A 31 -7.66 9.69 6.19
C ASN A 31 -6.53 10.44 6.90
N GLY A 32 -6.78 11.70 7.23
CA GLY A 32 -5.77 12.61 7.82
C GLY A 32 -5.32 12.23 9.23
N ILE A 33 -6.21 11.72 10.08
CA ILE A 33 -5.82 11.34 11.45
C ILE A 33 -4.90 10.13 11.43
N ALA A 34 -5.19 9.14 10.59
CA ALA A 34 -4.32 7.99 10.39
C ALA A 34 -2.93 8.44 9.89
N ALA A 35 -2.87 9.26 8.83
CA ALA A 35 -1.62 9.77 8.28
C ALA A 35 -0.74 10.46 9.32
N LYS A 36 -1.34 11.35 10.12
CA LYS A 36 -0.63 12.11 11.16
C LYS A 36 0.02 11.22 12.22
N PHE A 37 -0.66 10.20 12.69
CA PHE A 37 -0.15 9.35 13.76
C PHE A 37 0.75 8.24 13.24
N ILE A 38 0.53 7.77 12.02
CA ILE A 38 1.42 6.84 11.33
C ILE A 38 2.79 7.49 11.08
N GLU A 39 2.84 8.73 10.58
CA GLU A 39 4.11 9.46 10.44
C GLU A 39 4.85 9.58 11.77
N ARG A 40 4.15 9.89 12.87
CA ARG A 40 4.73 9.96 14.23
C ARG A 40 5.26 8.61 14.73
N GLY A 41 4.73 7.52 14.19
CA GLY A 41 5.22 6.16 14.42
C GLY A 41 6.52 5.84 13.68
N GLY A 42 6.98 6.72 12.79
CA GLY A 42 8.29 6.62 12.13
C GLY A 42 8.32 5.71 10.90
N VAL A 43 7.21 5.58 10.17
CA VAL A 43 7.18 4.82 8.91
C VAL A 43 7.99 5.53 7.81
N ASP A 44 8.50 4.77 6.86
CA ASP A 44 9.38 5.28 5.81
C ASP A 44 8.63 5.73 4.57
N ILE A 45 7.47 5.12 4.30
CA ILE A 45 6.62 5.40 3.13
C ILE A 45 5.15 5.39 3.55
N LEU A 46 4.41 6.43 3.15
CA LEU A 46 2.98 6.51 3.35
C LEU A 46 2.23 6.43 2.02
N GLY A 47 1.31 5.47 1.87
CA GLY A 47 0.50 5.29 0.68
C GLY A 47 -0.93 5.83 0.83
N VAL A 48 -1.43 6.52 -0.19
CA VAL A 48 -2.86 6.87 -0.30
C VAL A 48 -3.45 6.07 -1.45
N TYR A 49 -4.36 5.17 -1.15
CA TYR A 49 -5.05 4.34 -2.12
C TYR A 49 -6.48 4.06 -1.68
N ASN A 50 -7.34 3.75 -2.64
CA ASN A 50 -8.77 3.60 -2.39
C ASN A 50 -9.11 2.55 -1.33
N THR A 51 -8.35 1.45 -1.22
CA THR A 51 -8.54 0.44 -0.16
C THR A 51 -8.31 0.98 1.24
N GLY A 52 -7.36 1.93 1.42
CA GLY A 52 -7.15 2.63 2.67
C GLY A 52 -8.37 3.42 3.11
N TYR A 53 -8.97 4.15 2.17
CA TYR A 53 -10.22 4.87 2.40
C TYR A 53 -11.34 3.91 2.84
N PHE A 54 -11.57 2.81 2.11
CA PHE A 54 -12.60 1.85 2.48
C PHE A 54 -12.38 1.22 3.85
N ARG A 55 -11.12 0.93 4.22
CA ARG A 55 -10.79 0.43 5.56
C ARG A 55 -11.15 1.44 6.65
N MET A 56 -10.89 2.73 6.42
CA MET A 56 -11.27 3.78 7.38
C MET A 56 -12.79 4.05 7.44
N GLN A 57 -13.55 3.58 6.45
CA GLN A 57 -15.01 3.56 6.47
C GLN A 57 -15.58 2.26 7.09
N GLY A 58 -14.73 1.35 7.59
CA GLY A 58 -15.15 0.10 8.22
C GLY A 58 -15.36 -1.07 7.25
N TYR A 59 -14.94 -0.96 5.98
CA TYR A 59 -15.09 -2.01 4.97
C TYR A 59 -13.80 -2.82 4.77
N GLY A 60 -13.93 -3.99 4.18
CA GLY A 60 -12.79 -4.82 3.78
C GLY A 60 -12.03 -4.24 2.59
N SER A 61 -10.74 -4.58 2.49
CA SER A 61 -9.85 -4.09 1.43
C SER A 61 -10.35 -4.37 0.01
N LEU A 62 -11.07 -5.49 -0.20
CA LEU A 62 -11.59 -5.84 -1.54
C LEU A 62 -12.65 -4.88 -2.08
N ALA A 63 -13.26 -4.04 -1.23
CA ALA A 63 -14.14 -2.97 -1.71
C ALA A 63 -13.41 -2.05 -2.71
N GLY A 64 -12.09 -1.87 -2.56
CA GLY A 64 -11.27 -1.08 -3.49
C GLY A 64 -11.04 -1.72 -4.87
N MET A 65 -11.40 -2.99 -5.05
CA MET A 65 -11.32 -3.69 -6.34
C MET A 65 -12.66 -3.71 -7.09
N LEU A 66 -13.72 -3.20 -6.46
CA LEU A 66 -15.06 -3.15 -7.02
C LEU A 66 -15.37 -1.76 -7.58
N PRO A 67 -16.29 -1.65 -8.57
CA PRO A 67 -16.63 -0.38 -9.21
C PRO A 67 -17.55 0.49 -8.33
N ILE A 68 -17.14 0.76 -7.10
CA ILE A 68 -17.93 1.51 -6.11
C ILE A 68 -17.66 3.01 -6.24
N LEU A 69 -16.40 3.39 -6.39
CA LEU A 69 -15.95 4.77 -6.52
C LEU A 69 -14.90 4.90 -7.61
N ASP A 70 -14.75 6.09 -8.16
CA ASP A 70 -13.61 6.46 -9.00
C ASP A 70 -12.34 6.48 -8.13
N ALA A 71 -11.48 5.46 -8.31
CA ALA A 71 -10.30 5.27 -7.49
C ALA A 71 -9.29 6.41 -7.64
N ASN A 72 -9.09 6.92 -8.86
CA ASN A 72 -8.15 8.00 -9.15
C ASN A 72 -8.63 9.35 -8.61
N GLN A 73 -9.92 9.65 -8.73
CA GLN A 73 -10.47 10.87 -8.13
C GLN A 73 -10.40 10.81 -6.60
N LEU A 74 -10.68 9.65 -6.03
CA LEU A 74 -10.63 9.45 -4.58
C LEU A 74 -9.24 9.73 -4.00
N ILE A 75 -8.19 9.15 -4.60
CA ILE A 75 -6.81 9.37 -4.10
C ILE A 75 -6.37 10.83 -4.27
N TYR A 76 -6.81 11.50 -5.32
CA TYR A 76 -6.56 12.93 -5.50
C TYR A 76 -7.20 13.75 -4.38
N ASP A 77 -8.49 13.52 -4.10
CA ASP A 77 -9.24 14.27 -3.10
C ASP A 77 -8.76 13.98 -1.66
N VAL A 78 -8.63 12.71 -1.28
CA VAL A 78 -8.13 12.30 0.04
C VAL A 78 -6.69 12.78 0.24
N GLY A 79 -5.83 12.62 -0.76
CA GLY A 79 -4.47 13.11 -0.69
C GLY A 79 -4.41 14.61 -0.44
N LYS A 80 -5.07 15.40 -1.29
CA LYS A 80 -5.04 16.85 -1.25
C LYS A 80 -5.67 17.45 0.01
N ARG A 81 -6.80 16.90 0.47
CA ARG A 81 -7.61 17.49 1.54
C ARG A 81 -7.30 16.93 2.92
N GLU A 82 -6.88 15.67 3.00
CA GLU A 82 -6.77 14.97 4.27
C GLU A 82 -5.34 14.57 4.62
N VAL A 83 -4.64 13.83 3.74
CA VAL A 83 -3.35 13.20 4.08
C VAL A 83 -2.18 14.18 3.98
N LEU A 84 -1.96 14.78 2.79
CA LEU A 84 -0.82 15.67 2.55
C LEU A 84 -0.75 16.88 3.47
N PRO A 85 -1.86 17.48 3.94
CA PRO A 85 -1.81 18.55 4.94
C PRO A 85 -1.39 18.09 6.35
N GLN A 86 -1.51 16.80 6.69
CA GLN A 86 -1.27 16.28 8.04
C GLN A 86 0.14 15.72 8.25
N VAL A 87 0.87 15.46 7.17
CA VAL A 87 2.24 14.91 7.23
C VAL A 87 3.27 15.98 6.85
N LYS A 88 4.53 15.78 7.27
CA LYS A 88 5.61 16.73 7.05
C LYS A 88 6.80 16.13 6.31
N GLU A 89 7.37 15.05 6.84
CA GLU A 89 8.65 14.49 6.41
C GLU A 89 8.54 13.13 5.73
N VAL A 90 7.46 12.36 6.00
CA VAL A 90 7.29 11.06 5.35
C VAL A 90 6.93 11.26 3.88
N PRO A 91 7.63 10.61 2.94
CA PRO A 91 7.23 10.65 1.53
C PRO A 91 5.89 9.97 1.33
N VAL A 92 5.03 10.62 0.54
CA VAL A 92 3.67 10.11 0.25
C VAL A 92 3.59 9.64 -1.19
N ILE A 93 3.05 8.44 -1.40
CA ILE A 93 2.80 7.86 -2.71
C ILE A 93 1.31 7.68 -2.99
N ALA A 94 0.95 7.73 -4.26
CA ALA A 94 -0.42 7.53 -4.74
C ALA A 94 -0.63 6.12 -5.29
N GLY A 95 -1.72 5.46 -4.88
CA GLY A 95 -2.20 4.23 -5.53
C GLY A 95 -3.03 4.58 -6.76
N VAL A 96 -2.48 4.31 -7.94
CA VAL A 96 -3.07 4.73 -9.21
C VAL A 96 -3.72 3.56 -9.93
N ASN A 97 -4.99 3.71 -10.33
CA ASN A 97 -5.61 2.83 -11.31
C ASN A 97 -5.06 3.16 -12.71
N GLY A 98 -4.02 2.44 -13.12
CA GLY A 98 -3.36 2.66 -14.40
C GLY A 98 -4.21 2.31 -15.63
N VAL A 99 -5.29 1.55 -15.44
CA VAL A 99 -6.20 1.09 -16.50
C VAL A 99 -7.35 2.07 -16.77
N ASP A 100 -7.39 3.20 -16.09
CA ASP A 100 -8.47 4.19 -16.22
C ASP A 100 -8.54 4.79 -17.64
N PRO A 101 -9.57 4.47 -18.45
CA PRO A 101 -9.66 4.95 -19.82
C PRO A 101 -10.22 6.39 -19.94
N LEU A 102 -10.64 6.98 -18.83
CA LEU A 102 -11.28 8.30 -18.80
C LEU A 102 -10.28 9.43 -18.57
N ARG A 103 -8.99 9.10 -18.28
CA ARG A 103 -7.96 10.08 -17.98
C ARG A 103 -6.79 10.01 -18.96
N ASP A 104 -6.26 11.17 -19.34
CA ASP A 104 -4.87 11.22 -19.77
C ASP A 104 -3.98 10.94 -18.57
N MET A 105 -3.37 9.75 -18.56
CA MET A 105 -2.59 9.26 -17.42
C MET A 105 -1.38 10.15 -17.14
N ARG A 106 -0.74 10.72 -18.18
CA ARG A 106 0.39 11.62 -17.99
C ARG A 106 -0.01 12.90 -17.25
N LEU A 107 -1.08 13.54 -17.70
CA LEU A 107 -1.61 14.76 -17.06
C LEU A 107 -2.06 14.48 -15.62
N PHE A 108 -2.70 13.34 -15.39
CA PHE A 108 -3.11 12.95 -14.05
C PHE A 108 -1.91 12.74 -13.10
N LEU A 109 -0.84 12.12 -13.57
CA LEU A 109 0.41 11.96 -12.79
C LEU A 109 1.09 13.31 -12.50
N GLU A 110 1.07 14.23 -13.44
CA GLU A 110 1.55 15.62 -13.25
C GLU A 110 0.74 16.33 -12.16
N ASP A 111 -0.59 16.17 -12.14
CA ASP A 111 -1.48 16.71 -11.12
C ASP A 111 -1.17 16.10 -9.73
N LEU A 112 -0.98 14.78 -9.65
CA LEU A 112 -0.59 14.12 -8.41
C LEU A 112 0.74 14.65 -7.87
N LYS A 113 1.75 14.78 -8.73
CA LYS A 113 3.04 15.40 -8.38
C LYS A 113 2.85 16.85 -7.91
N HIS A 114 2.01 17.61 -8.60
CA HIS A 114 1.74 19.02 -8.28
C HIS A 114 1.12 19.17 -6.89
N ILE A 115 0.19 18.31 -6.47
CA ILE A 115 -0.42 18.41 -5.14
C ILE A 115 0.46 17.89 -4.01
N GLY A 116 1.56 17.15 -4.30
CA GLY A 116 2.57 16.79 -3.30
C GLY A 116 2.90 15.31 -3.15
N TYR A 117 2.40 14.45 -4.03
CA TYR A 117 2.87 13.07 -4.07
C TYR A 117 4.30 12.97 -4.59
N SER A 118 5.08 12.07 -4.02
CA SER A 118 6.49 11.83 -4.38
C SER A 118 6.70 10.51 -5.15
N GLY A 119 5.65 9.72 -5.32
CA GLY A 119 5.71 8.44 -6.01
C GLY A 119 4.34 7.85 -6.26
N VAL A 120 4.33 6.72 -6.95
CA VAL A 120 3.10 5.98 -7.31
C VAL A 120 3.30 4.48 -7.18
N HIS A 121 2.18 3.76 -7.07
CA HIS A 121 2.12 2.30 -7.27
C HIS A 121 0.86 1.91 -8.04
N ASN A 122 0.92 0.76 -8.72
CA ASN A 122 -0.19 0.23 -9.51
C ASN A 122 -1.23 -0.48 -8.63
N PHE A 123 -2.04 0.30 -7.93
CA PHE A 123 -3.15 -0.24 -7.16
C PHE A 123 -4.31 0.77 -7.09
N PRO A 124 -5.56 0.39 -7.39
CA PRO A 124 -6.04 -0.98 -7.75
C PRO A 124 -5.45 -1.48 -9.06
N THR A 125 -5.39 -2.82 -9.23
CA THR A 125 -4.66 -3.46 -10.31
C THR A 125 -5.45 -4.62 -10.94
N VAL A 126 -5.37 -4.77 -12.25
CA VAL A 126 -5.93 -5.92 -12.96
C VAL A 126 -5.11 -7.21 -12.73
N ALA A 127 -3.88 -7.08 -12.22
CA ALA A 127 -3.07 -8.23 -11.83
C ALA A 127 -3.67 -9.07 -10.70
N TRP A 128 -4.67 -8.53 -9.98
CA TRP A 128 -5.44 -9.29 -8.99
C TRP A 128 -6.39 -10.31 -9.60
N PHE A 129 -6.85 -10.07 -10.81
CA PHE A 129 -7.78 -10.97 -11.49
C PHE A 129 -7.05 -12.10 -12.21
N ASP A 130 -7.70 -13.25 -12.34
CA ASP A 130 -7.18 -14.42 -13.01
C ASP A 130 -8.20 -15.03 -14.00
N GLY A 131 -7.89 -16.19 -14.58
CA GLY A 131 -8.77 -16.97 -15.44
C GLY A 131 -9.30 -16.20 -16.65
N GLU A 132 -10.53 -16.53 -17.05
CA GLU A 132 -11.16 -15.94 -18.24
C GLU A 132 -11.44 -14.43 -18.10
N PHE A 133 -11.70 -13.95 -16.88
CA PHE A 133 -11.93 -12.52 -16.68
C PHE A 133 -10.67 -11.70 -16.95
N ARG A 134 -9.52 -12.15 -16.45
CA ARG A 134 -8.22 -11.51 -16.75
C ARG A 134 -7.93 -11.50 -18.25
N LYS A 135 -8.11 -12.65 -18.93
CA LYS A 135 -7.90 -12.73 -20.39
C LYS A 135 -8.81 -11.79 -21.17
N THR A 136 -10.05 -11.66 -20.72
CA THR A 136 -11.02 -10.76 -21.37
C THR A 136 -10.60 -9.31 -21.18
N LEU A 137 -10.14 -8.89 -20.00
CA LEU A 137 -9.60 -7.56 -19.78
C LEU A 137 -8.40 -7.27 -20.70
N GLU A 138 -7.42 -8.17 -20.77
CA GLU A 138 -6.27 -8.04 -21.66
C GLU A 138 -6.73 -7.93 -23.15
N GLY A 139 -7.66 -8.79 -23.58
CA GLY A 139 -8.16 -8.84 -24.96
C GLY A 139 -9.06 -7.66 -25.37
N THR A 140 -9.56 -6.90 -24.42
CA THR A 140 -10.45 -5.75 -24.67
C THR A 140 -9.79 -4.39 -24.40
N GLY A 141 -8.47 -4.37 -24.20
CA GLY A 141 -7.72 -3.13 -24.01
C GLY A 141 -7.85 -2.53 -22.61
N LEU A 142 -8.11 -3.38 -21.60
CA LEU A 142 -8.14 -3.02 -20.18
C LEU A 142 -7.14 -3.86 -19.39
N GLY A 143 -6.02 -4.17 -20.02
CA GLY A 143 -5.02 -5.08 -19.51
C GLY A 143 -3.92 -4.43 -18.68
N TYR A 144 -3.01 -5.28 -18.20
CA TYR A 144 -1.90 -4.91 -17.33
C TYR A 144 -0.88 -3.97 -18.00
N GLU A 145 -0.81 -3.95 -19.34
CA GLU A 145 0.05 -3.05 -20.12
C GLU A 145 -0.16 -1.57 -19.78
N HIS A 146 -1.38 -1.16 -19.42
CA HIS A 146 -1.68 0.22 -19.02
C HIS A 146 -1.02 0.60 -17.68
N GLU A 147 -0.96 -0.37 -16.75
CA GLU A 147 -0.25 -0.17 -15.48
C GLU A 147 1.26 -0.06 -15.69
N LEU A 148 1.82 -0.88 -16.58
CA LEU A 148 3.24 -0.81 -16.95
C LEU A 148 3.57 0.52 -17.63
N ASN A 149 2.71 0.99 -18.52
CA ASN A 149 2.83 2.33 -19.12
C ASN A 149 2.75 3.43 -18.06
N MET A 150 1.82 3.36 -17.12
CA MET A 150 1.69 4.32 -16.01
C MET A 150 2.98 4.38 -15.17
N ILE A 151 3.59 3.25 -14.84
CA ILE A 151 4.88 3.18 -14.11
C ILE A 151 5.99 3.88 -14.91
N ASN A 152 6.07 3.66 -16.22
CA ASN A 152 7.06 4.31 -17.09
C ASN A 152 6.84 5.82 -17.18
N LEU A 153 5.58 6.27 -17.33
CA LEU A 153 5.24 7.69 -17.33
C LEU A 153 5.62 8.36 -16.00
N ALA A 154 5.32 7.72 -14.88
CA ALA A 154 5.64 8.21 -13.54
C ALA A 154 7.16 8.38 -13.36
N ARG A 155 7.95 7.38 -13.80
CA ARG A 155 9.41 7.47 -13.78
C ARG A 155 9.91 8.63 -14.63
N GLY A 156 9.34 8.85 -15.81
CA GLY A 156 9.66 9.97 -16.70
C GLY A 156 9.32 11.33 -16.09
N LEU A 157 8.42 11.37 -15.11
CA LEU A 157 8.04 12.55 -14.34
C LEU A 157 8.84 12.70 -13.02
N ASP A 158 9.89 11.91 -12.81
CA ASP A 158 10.69 11.92 -11.60
C ASP A 158 9.89 11.56 -10.33
N LEU A 159 8.93 10.64 -10.45
CA LEU A 159 8.19 10.02 -9.35
C LEU A 159 8.82 8.67 -9.01
N LEU A 160 8.94 8.33 -7.73
CA LEU A 160 9.33 6.99 -7.30
C LEU A 160 8.25 6.00 -7.73
N THR A 161 8.67 4.83 -8.20
CA THR A 161 7.76 3.81 -8.74
C THR A 161 7.77 2.55 -7.89
N ILE A 162 6.58 2.08 -7.52
CA ILE A 162 6.37 0.79 -6.85
C ILE A 162 5.53 -0.09 -7.77
N GLY A 163 6.00 -1.30 -8.02
CA GLY A 163 5.31 -2.30 -8.84
C GLY A 163 4.82 -3.49 -8.02
N TYR A 164 3.52 -3.77 -8.10
CA TYR A 164 2.95 -5.01 -7.59
C TYR A 164 2.88 -6.09 -8.66
N ALA A 165 3.16 -7.33 -8.24
CA ALA A 165 2.77 -8.53 -8.96
C ALA A 165 2.22 -9.59 -8.00
N PHE A 166 1.31 -10.43 -8.49
CA PHE A 166 0.64 -11.48 -7.73
C PHE A 166 1.11 -12.88 -8.11
N ASN A 167 1.78 -12.97 -9.24
CA ASN A 167 2.35 -14.20 -9.80
C ASN A 167 3.62 -13.89 -10.58
N MET A 168 4.34 -14.94 -10.96
CA MET A 168 5.63 -14.81 -11.65
C MET A 168 5.49 -14.32 -13.10
N GLU A 169 4.36 -14.54 -13.76
CA GLU A 169 4.12 -14.06 -15.12
C GLU A 169 4.02 -12.52 -15.14
N ASP A 170 3.20 -11.96 -14.26
CA ASP A 170 3.10 -10.50 -14.09
C ASP A 170 4.42 -9.89 -13.64
N ALA A 171 5.17 -10.57 -12.76
CA ALA A 171 6.50 -10.12 -12.37
C ALA A 171 7.47 -10.05 -13.57
N ARG A 172 7.48 -11.05 -14.45
CA ARG A 172 8.30 -11.04 -15.67
C ARG A 172 7.94 -9.89 -16.60
N ARG A 173 6.65 -9.65 -16.81
CA ARG A 173 6.19 -8.50 -17.62
C ARG A 173 6.60 -7.18 -16.99
N LEU A 174 6.39 -7.02 -15.68
CA LEU A 174 6.77 -5.81 -14.96
C LEU A 174 8.25 -5.47 -15.13
N PHE A 175 9.13 -6.43 -14.89
CA PHE A 175 10.58 -6.18 -15.01
C PHE A 175 11.06 -6.02 -16.45
N ALA A 176 10.43 -6.68 -17.42
CA ALA A 176 10.78 -6.53 -18.82
C ALA A 176 10.36 -5.18 -19.43
N GLU A 177 9.18 -4.67 -19.04
CA GLU A 177 8.55 -3.52 -19.69
C GLU A 177 8.63 -2.24 -18.83
N ALA A 178 8.57 -2.36 -17.50
CA ALA A 178 8.52 -1.22 -16.58
C ALA A 178 9.21 -1.53 -15.23
N PRO A 179 10.52 -1.85 -15.18
CA PRO A 179 11.20 -2.26 -13.95
C PRO A 179 11.07 -1.18 -12.86
N PRO A 180 10.43 -1.48 -11.70
CA PRO A 180 10.13 -0.47 -10.68
C PRO A 180 11.34 -0.18 -9.80
N ASP A 181 11.25 0.86 -8.97
CA ASP A 181 12.23 1.17 -7.93
C ASP A 181 12.07 0.25 -6.72
N ILE A 182 10.82 -0.02 -6.37
CA ILE A 182 10.43 -0.95 -5.32
C ILE A 182 9.54 -2.02 -5.93
N TYR A 183 9.86 -3.26 -5.67
CA TYR A 183 9.04 -4.40 -6.06
C TYR A 183 8.34 -5.01 -4.84
N ILE A 184 7.05 -5.29 -4.97
CA ILE A 184 6.24 -5.93 -3.95
C ILE A 184 5.55 -7.15 -4.54
N PHE A 185 5.94 -8.33 -4.07
CA PHE A 185 5.13 -9.52 -4.27
C PHE A 185 3.92 -9.48 -3.32
N HIS A 186 2.71 -9.43 -3.87
CA HIS A 186 1.48 -9.39 -3.09
C HIS A 186 0.99 -10.79 -2.77
N ALA A 187 1.19 -11.26 -1.54
CA ALA A 187 0.89 -12.63 -1.14
C ALA A 187 -0.60 -12.94 -0.91
N GLY A 188 -1.47 -11.94 -0.97
CA GLY A 188 -2.93 -12.06 -0.75
C GLY A 188 -3.46 -11.13 0.34
N ILE A 189 -4.74 -11.29 0.70
CA ILE A 189 -5.41 -10.48 1.74
C ILE A 189 -4.79 -10.75 3.11
N THR A 190 -4.54 -9.68 3.87
CA THR A 190 -4.05 -9.77 5.25
C THR A 190 -5.08 -10.44 6.15
N ARG A 191 -4.62 -11.36 7.00
CA ARG A 191 -5.44 -12.04 8.01
C ARG A 191 -5.75 -11.11 9.19
N GLY A 192 -6.82 -11.46 9.94
CA GLY A 192 -7.15 -10.82 11.21
C GLY A 192 -8.05 -9.60 11.10
N GLY A 193 -8.51 -9.13 12.26
CA GLY A 193 -9.53 -8.10 12.38
C GLY A 193 -10.91 -8.54 11.90
N THR A 194 -11.87 -7.62 11.84
CA THR A 194 -13.28 -7.92 11.53
C THR A 194 -13.53 -8.30 10.06
N THR A 195 -12.66 -7.90 9.14
CA THR A 195 -12.82 -8.11 7.69
C THR A 195 -11.59 -8.77 7.03
N GLY A 196 -10.72 -9.41 7.80
CA GLY A 196 -9.59 -10.18 7.28
C GLY A 196 -10.05 -11.53 6.71
N TYR A 197 -9.25 -12.08 5.79
CA TYR A 197 -9.52 -13.41 5.22
C TYR A 197 -8.74 -14.49 5.98
N GLY A 198 -9.47 -15.41 6.64
CA GLY A 198 -8.90 -16.40 7.56
C GLY A 198 -8.14 -17.55 6.91
N GLU A 199 -8.38 -17.84 5.61
CA GLU A 199 -7.71 -18.90 4.87
C GLU A 199 -6.46 -18.37 4.16
N GLY A 200 -5.40 -19.17 4.12
CA GLY A 200 -4.20 -18.75 3.42
C GLY A 200 -2.94 -19.45 3.92
N ARG A 201 -1.81 -19.14 3.30
CA ARG A 201 -0.50 -19.73 3.58
C ARG A 201 0.03 -19.33 4.96
N SER A 202 0.84 -20.21 5.56
CA SER A 202 1.60 -19.87 6.77
C SER A 202 2.66 -18.80 6.45
N ILE A 203 3.27 -18.22 7.49
CA ILE A 203 4.32 -17.20 7.29
C ILE A 203 5.56 -17.82 6.64
N GLU A 204 5.87 -19.09 6.93
CA GLU A 204 6.98 -19.84 6.33
C GLU A 204 6.76 -20.06 4.83
N GLN A 205 5.54 -20.46 4.45
CA GLN A 205 5.16 -20.62 3.04
C GLN A 205 5.17 -19.29 2.28
N MET A 206 4.78 -18.20 2.97
CA MET A 206 4.85 -16.87 2.42
C MET A 206 6.29 -16.43 2.19
N ALA A 207 7.20 -16.65 3.16
CA ALA A 207 8.61 -16.29 3.03
C ALA A 207 9.29 -17.05 1.88
N ALA A 208 9.09 -18.36 1.80
CA ALA A 208 9.65 -19.17 0.71
C ALA A 208 9.19 -18.69 -0.68
N ARG A 209 7.89 -18.43 -0.85
CA ARG A 209 7.34 -17.95 -2.12
C ARG A 209 7.80 -16.52 -2.44
N SER A 210 7.91 -15.66 -1.43
CA SER A 210 8.45 -14.32 -1.62
C SER A 210 9.89 -14.35 -2.07
N GLN A 211 10.71 -15.29 -1.53
CA GLN A 211 12.10 -15.45 -1.92
C GLN A 211 12.25 -15.78 -3.42
N GLU A 212 11.42 -16.68 -3.97
CA GLU A 212 11.43 -17.00 -5.41
C GLU A 212 11.21 -15.72 -6.27
N HIS A 213 10.29 -14.85 -5.83
CA HIS A 213 10.05 -13.58 -6.51
C HIS A 213 11.21 -12.59 -6.35
N TYR A 214 11.87 -12.59 -5.18
CA TYR A 214 13.00 -11.68 -4.90
C TYR A 214 14.26 -12.09 -5.67
N ASP A 215 14.54 -13.37 -5.74
CA ASP A 215 15.65 -13.90 -6.56
C ASP A 215 15.49 -13.51 -8.04
N PHE A 216 14.28 -13.68 -8.56
CA PHE A 216 13.95 -13.22 -9.90
C PHE A 216 14.13 -11.71 -10.03
N ALA A 217 13.55 -10.91 -9.17
CA ALA A 217 13.59 -9.46 -9.23
C ALA A 217 15.03 -8.92 -9.21
N ARG A 218 15.87 -9.44 -8.31
CA ARG A 218 17.30 -9.08 -8.23
C ARG A 218 18.10 -9.51 -9.46
N SER A 219 17.76 -10.63 -10.07
CA SER A 219 18.40 -11.05 -11.33
C SER A 219 18.13 -10.08 -12.49
N GLN A 220 16.98 -9.38 -12.45
CA GLN A 220 16.59 -8.39 -13.47
C GLN A 220 17.08 -6.97 -13.13
N LYS A 221 17.02 -6.59 -11.85
CA LYS A 221 17.40 -5.26 -11.35
C LYS A 221 18.07 -5.41 -9.98
N PRO A 222 19.41 -5.48 -9.92
CA PRO A 222 20.15 -5.75 -8.69
C PRO A 222 19.92 -4.72 -7.56
N ASP A 223 19.59 -3.48 -7.92
CA ASP A 223 19.32 -2.36 -7.01
C ASP A 223 17.84 -2.17 -6.68
N VAL A 224 16.96 -3.14 -7.01
CA VAL A 224 15.56 -3.06 -6.67
C VAL A 224 15.34 -3.21 -5.15
N ILE A 225 14.54 -2.32 -4.57
CA ILE A 225 14.11 -2.46 -3.18
C ILE A 225 12.95 -3.47 -3.14
N LEU A 226 12.99 -4.39 -2.17
CA LEU A 226 12.06 -5.52 -2.04
C LEU A 226 11.24 -5.37 -0.76
N LEU A 227 9.91 -5.33 -0.86
CA LEU A 227 9.03 -5.30 0.31
C LEU A 227 8.06 -6.48 0.30
N SER A 228 7.81 -7.05 1.48
CA SER A 228 6.79 -8.10 1.69
C SER A 228 5.43 -7.50 1.99
N HIS A 229 4.36 -8.13 1.48
CA HIS A 229 2.99 -7.65 1.69
C HIS A 229 1.93 -8.75 1.70
N GLY A 230 0.95 -8.62 2.61
CA GLY A 230 -0.30 -9.40 2.60
C GLY A 230 -0.25 -10.72 3.37
N ALA A 231 -1.26 -11.55 3.16
CA ALA A 231 -1.46 -12.88 3.74
C ALA A 231 -1.22 -12.97 5.27
N ALA A 232 -0.19 -13.71 5.71
CA ALA A 232 0.13 -13.93 7.12
C ALA A 232 0.81 -12.74 7.80
N LEU A 233 1.19 -11.70 7.05
CA LEU A 233 1.88 -10.51 7.57
C LEU A 233 0.87 -9.56 8.24
N SER A 234 0.70 -9.66 9.56
CA SER A 234 -0.34 -8.95 10.32
C SER A 234 0.13 -8.17 11.55
N ASP A 235 1.37 -8.41 11.99
CA ASP A 235 1.94 -7.84 13.21
C ASP A 235 3.47 -7.74 13.15
N ALA A 236 4.09 -7.23 14.22
CA ALA A 236 5.53 -7.05 14.28
C ALA A 236 6.31 -8.38 14.30
N GLU A 237 5.74 -9.46 14.86
CA GLU A 237 6.36 -10.77 14.93
C GLU A 237 6.46 -11.40 13.53
N THR A 238 5.36 -11.38 12.78
CA THR A 238 5.33 -11.86 11.40
C THR A 238 6.17 -10.98 10.45
N ALA A 239 6.25 -9.67 10.71
CA ALA A 239 7.16 -8.77 9.99
C ALA A 239 8.64 -9.13 10.27
N GLN A 240 8.99 -9.35 11.54
CA GLN A 240 10.34 -9.79 11.94
C GLN A 240 10.70 -11.14 11.30
N TYR A 241 9.73 -12.07 11.24
CA TYR A 241 9.94 -13.34 10.55
C TYR A 241 10.30 -13.15 9.08
N MET A 242 9.56 -12.30 8.36
CA MET A 242 9.80 -12.04 6.94
C MET A 242 11.19 -11.47 6.67
N VAL A 243 11.62 -10.44 7.42
CA VAL A 243 12.94 -9.83 7.22
C VAL A 243 14.10 -10.73 7.67
N THR A 244 13.83 -11.76 8.48
CA THR A 244 14.85 -12.73 8.92
C THR A 244 14.96 -13.94 7.99
N HIS A 245 13.86 -14.32 7.31
CA HIS A 245 13.77 -15.55 6.52
C HIS A 245 13.54 -15.28 5.00
N SER A 246 13.68 -14.05 4.57
CA SER A 246 13.69 -13.70 3.16
C SER A 246 14.58 -12.47 2.93
N ASP A 247 14.94 -12.24 1.66
CA ASP A 247 15.79 -11.12 1.27
C ASP A 247 15.05 -9.79 1.13
N CYS A 248 13.88 -9.63 1.78
CA CYS A 248 13.17 -8.35 1.72
C CYS A 248 13.91 -7.28 2.53
N HIS A 249 13.83 -6.05 2.04
CA HIS A 249 14.36 -4.87 2.74
C HIS A 249 13.37 -4.30 3.77
N GLY A 250 12.16 -4.87 3.84
CA GLY A 250 11.12 -4.42 4.77
C GLY A 250 9.74 -4.92 4.39
N VAL A 251 8.72 -4.28 4.94
CA VAL A 251 7.34 -4.72 4.83
C VAL A 251 6.40 -3.58 4.41
N GLN A 252 5.36 -3.95 3.67
CA GLN A 252 4.21 -3.09 3.47
C GLN A 252 3.02 -3.64 4.24
N LEU A 253 2.41 -2.80 5.06
CA LEU A 253 1.28 -3.13 5.91
C LEU A 253 0.06 -2.28 5.49
N GLY A 254 -1.10 -2.89 5.38
CA GLY A 254 -2.36 -2.19 5.13
C GLY A 254 -3.26 -2.30 6.35
N SER A 255 -4.15 -3.31 6.34
CA SER A 255 -5.12 -3.53 7.42
C SER A 255 -4.51 -3.60 8.81
N ALA A 256 -3.30 -4.12 8.95
CA ALA A 256 -2.62 -4.28 10.24
C ALA A 256 -2.39 -2.93 10.96
N ILE A 257 -2.00 -1.89 10.22
CA ILE A 257 -1.76 -0.56 10.80
C ILE A 257 -2.99 0.34 10.69
N GLU A 258 -3.71 0.30 9.57
CA GLU A 258 -4.88 1.18 9.38
C GLU A 258 -6.09 0.73 10.20
N ARG A 259 -6.69 -0.40 9.84
CA ARG A 259 -7.97 -0.85 10.38
C ARG A 259 -7.84 -1.51 11.75
N MET A 260 -6.96 -2.51 11.88
CA MET A 260 -6.84 -3.30 13.11
C MET A 260 -6.36 -2.44 14.30
N ALA A 261 -5.53 -1.43 14.06
CA ALA A 261 -5.11 -0.48 15.09
C ALA A 261 -6.23 0.45 15.57
N VAL A 262 -7.37 0.50 14.91
CA VAL A 262 -8.51 1.36 15.25
C VAL A 262 -9.67 0.56 15.84
N GLU A 263 -9.97 -0.64 15.34
CA GLU A 263 -11.12 -1.46 15.73
C GLU A 263 -11.17 -1.72 17.24
N VAL A 264 -10.10 -2.27 17.80
CA VAL A 264 -10.05 -2.67 19.21
C VAL A 264 -9.95 -1.46 20.15
N PRO A 265 -9.01 -0.51 19.97
CA PRO A 265 -8.88 0.64 20.86
C PRO A 265 -10.13 1.53 20.94
N LEU A 266 -10.85 1.73 19.85
CA LEU A 266 -12.10 2.50 19.90
C LEU A 266 -13.18 1.78 20.69
N GLN A 267 -13.35 0.48 20.47
CA GLN A 267 -14.32 -0.33 21.20
C GLN A 267 -14.02 -0.37 22.70
N GLU A 268 -12.77 -0.64 23.07
CA GLU A 268 -12.34 -0.67 24.48
C GLU A 268 -12.54 0.68 25.18
N ARG A 269 -12.18 1.78 24.49
CA ARG A 269 -12.35 3.12 25.06
C ARG A 269 -13.82 3.46 25.29
N ALA A 270 -14.67 3.16 24.32
CA ALA A 270 -16.12 3.37 24.46
C ALA A 270 -16.72 2.53 25.59
N ALA A 271 -16.34 1.24 25.69
CA ALA A 271 -16.78 0.35 26.75
C ALA A 271 -16.36 0.85 28.15
N ALA A 272 -15.12 1.35 28.27
CA ALA A 272 -14.62 1.91 29.54
C ALA A 272 -15.45 3.12 30.00
N PHE A 273 -15.82 4.03 29.09
CA PHE A 273 -16.71 5.15 29.45
C PHE A 273 -18.14 4.68 29.78
N LYS A 274 -18.63 3.65 29.07
CA LYS A 274 -19.98 3.11 29.33
C LYS A 274 -20.08 2.38 30.67
N ALA A 275 -18.97 1.88 31.19
CA ALA A 275 -18.89 1.20 32.50
C ALA A 275 -18.86 2.15 33.70
N ILE A 276 -18.87 3.48 33.50
CA ILE A 276 -18.95 4.47 34.59
C ILE A 276 -20.31 4.34 35.30
N GLU A 277 -20.26 4.20 36.61
CA GLU A 277 -21.44 4.08 37.45
C GLU A 277 -21.72 5.36 38.23
N PHE A 278 -23.00 5.62 38.54
CA PHE A 278 -23.36 6.66 39.48
C PHE A 278 -22.98 6.25 40.90
N PRO A 279 -22.57 7.19 41.76
CA PRO A 279 -22.37 6.89 43.17
C PRO A 279 -23.62 6.30 43.80
N ALA A 280 -23.46 5.46 44.82
CA ALA A 280 -24.57 4.91 45.58
C ALA A 280 -25.42 6.05 46.17
N GLY A 281 -26.73 6.01 45.93
CA GLY A 281 -27.67 7.04 46.37
C GLY A 281 -27.82 8.27 45.47
N ALA A 282 -27.14 8.31 44.30
CA ALA A 282 -27.39 9.38 43.34
C ALA A 282 -28.82 9.36 42.83
N LYS A 283 -29.48 10.52 42.83
CA LYS A 283 -30.84 10.67 42.30
C LYS A 283 -30.80 10.43 40.79
N ARG A 284 -31.58 9.43 40.35
CA ARG A 284 -31.85 9.13 38.93
C ARG A 284 -33.30 9.57 38.70
N TRP A 285 -33.51 10.80 38.25
CA TRP A 285 -34.86 11.26 37.91
C TRP A 285 -35.28 10.76 36.55
#